data_1b6477b6aabed76a850aa8b29204209f
#
_entry.id   1b6477b6aabed76a850aa8b29204209f
#
_cell.length_a   1.000
_cell.length_b   1.000
_cell.length_c   1.000
_cell.angle_alpha   90.00
_cell.angle_beta   90.00
_cell.angle_gamma   90.00
#
_symmetry.space_group_name_H-M   'P 1'
#
loop_
_entity.id
_entity.type
_entity.pdbx_description
1 polymer ?
#
loop_
_entity_poly.entity_id
_entity_poly.type
_entity_poly.pdbx_seq_one_letter_code
_entity_poly.pdbx_strand_id
1 'polypeptide(L)'
;MKSEWQTVRAADFMDFNPRLSIKKGTVATKISMDKLRPFTKAVPSVEQAEFSGGTKFANGDTIMARITPCLENGKTAFVDCLRENEIAFGSTEFIVLRAKPGVSDPQFVYYLATSPEFRNVAIKSMVGSSGRQRVQQPVLENLELTVPKLPEQEKIGHFLAELDDKIALNERVNDNLEQQAQAIFKEWFI
;
A
#
# COMPACT_ATOMS: atom_id res chain seq x y z
N MET A 1 -18.32 -19.29 -17.18
CA MET A 1 -19.16 -19.07 -15.99
C MET A 1 -19.17 -17.57 -15.72
N LYS A 2 -20.35 -16.94 -15.60
CA LYS A 2 -20.42 -15.53 -15.17
C LYS A 2 -19.92 -15.50 -13.72
N SER A 3 -18.86 -14.77 -13.45
CA SER A 3 -18.41 -14.46 -12.09
C SER A 3 -19.54 -13.72 -11.38
N GLU A 4 -20.04 -14.29 -10.29
CA GLU A 4 -21.05 -13.63 -9.46
C GLU A 4 -20.34 -12.65 -8.53
N TRP A 5 -20.30 -11.39 -8.94
CA TRP A 5 -19.84 -10.30 -8.09
C TRP A 5 -20.92 -9.99 -7.06
N GLN A 6 -20.50 -9.67 -5.86
CA GLN A 6 -21.37 -9.37 -4.73
C GLN A 6 -21.11 -7.95 -4.22
N THR A 7 -22.15 -7.29 -3.75
CA THR A 7 -22.03 -6.00 -3.08
C THR A 7 -21.84 -6.22 -1.58
N VAL A 8 -20.76 -5.66 -1.04
CA VAL A 8 -20.41 -5.76 0.37
C VAL A 8 -19.96 -4.41 0.89
N ARG A 9 -20.14 -4.15 2.18
CA ARG A 9 -19.58 -2.95 2.81
C ARG A 9 -18.08 -3.14 3.01
N ALA A 10 -17.29 -2.09 2.78
CA ALA A 10 -15.82 -2.16 2.90
C ALA A 10 -15.35 -2.63 4.27
N ALA A 11 -16.00 -2.21 5.36
CA ALA A 11 -15.68 -2.69 6.71
C ALA A 11 -16.02 -4.18 6.95
N ASP A 12 -16.88 -4.78 6.14
CA ASP A 12 -17.15 -6.22 6.19
C ASP A 12 -16.15 -7.01 5.33
N PHE A 13 -15.54 -6.35 4.35
CA PHE A 13 -14.57 -6.91 3.42
C PHE A 13 -13.12 -6.85 3.92
N MET A 14 -12.71 -5.76 4.59
CA MET A 14 -11.35 -5.55 5.11
C MET A 14 -11.37 -4.83 6.45
N ASP A 15 -10.30 -4.99 7.24
CA ASP A 15 -10.11 -4.25 8.48
C ASP A 15 -9.39 -2.93 8.22
N PHE A 16 -9.86 -1.87 8.87
CA PHE A 16 -9.24 -0.55 8.87
C PHE A 16 -8.45 -0.34 10.16
N ASN A 17 -7.17 -0.01 10.04
CA ASN A 17 -6.25 0.23 11.16
C ASN A 17 -6.28 -0.91 12.20
N PRO A 18 -5.96 -2.17 11.82
CA PRO A 18 -5.99 -3.32 12.70
C PRO A 18 -5.12 -3.08 13.94
N ARG A 19 -5.59 -3.58 15.08
CA ARG A 19 -4.88 -3.40 16.37
C ARG A 19 -3.61 -4.25 16.41
N LEU A 20 -2.46 -3.59 16.39
CA LEU A 20 -1.16 -4.19 16.57
C LEU A 20 -0.43 -3.49 17.74
N SER A 21 0.52 -4.18 18.36
CA SER A 21 1.26 -3.67 19.50
C SER A 21 2.76 -3.67 19.24
N ILE A 22 3.41 -2.51 19.47
CA ILE A 22 4.85 -2.38 19.60
C ILE A 22 5.10 -1.68 20.93
N LYS A 23 6.00 -2.20 21.75
CA LYS A 23 6.36 -1.56 23.03
C LYS A 23 7.12 -0.25 22.75
N LYS A 24 6.70 0.84 23.41
CA LYS A 24 7.37 2.13 23.29
C LYS A 24 8.84 2.02 23.70
N GLY A 25 9.73 2.64 22.93
CA GLY A 25 11.18 2.57 23.12
C GLY A 25 11.84 1.36 22.46
N THR A 26 11.08 0.44 21.83
CA THR A 26 11.65 -0.69 21.07
C THR A 26 12.10 -0.21 19.70
N VAL A 27 13.29 -0.64 19.26
CA VAL A 27 13.73 -0.46 17.88
C VAL A 27 12.94 -1.42 16.99
N ALA A 28 12.28 -0.87 15.98
CA ALA A 28 11.45 -1.61 15.03
C ALA A 28 11.59 -1.03 13.62
N THR A 29 11.19 -1.80 12.61
CA THR A 29 11.17 -1.34 11.23
C THR A 29 10.17 -0.22 11.06
N LYS A 30 10.62 0.88 10.45
CA LYS A 30 9.81 2.06 10.16
C LYS A 30 9.72 2.29 8.66
N ILE A 31 8.49 2.54 8.20
CA ILE A 31 8.19 2.99 6.83
C ILE A 31 7.56 4.37 6.93
N SER A 32 8.31 5.40 6.60
CA SER A 32 7.83 6.77 6.62
C SER A 32 7.14 7.15 5.29
N MET A 33 6.34 8.21 5.31
CA MET A 33 5.55 8.66 4.16
C MET A 33 6.40 9.03 2.93
N ASP A 34 7.62 9.50 3.12
CA ASP A 34 8.55 9.85 2.06
C ASP A 34 9.10 8.62 1.33
N LYS A 35 9.10 7.45 1.98
CA LYS A 35 9.53 6.18 1.38
C LYS A 35 8.53 5.63 0.36
N LEU A 36 7.27 6.01 0.44
CA LEU A 36 6.27 5.59 -0.53
C LEU A 36 6.44 6.37 -1.84
N ARG A 37 6.64 5.66 -2.94
CA ARG A 37 6.65 6.23 -4.29
C ARG A 37 5.22 6.36 -4.82
N PRO A 38 4.92 7.42 -5.60
CA PRO A 38 3.63 7.56 -6.26
C PRO A 38 3.29 6.36 -7.16
N PHE A 39 2.09 5.83 -7.02
CA PHE A 39 1.55 4.74 -7.86
C PHE A 39 2.44 3.50 -7.95
N THR A 40 3.19 3.21 -6.90
CA THR A 40 4.11 2.06 -6.83
C THR A 40 3.72 1.16 -5.69
N LYS A 41 3.58 -0.14 -5.97
CA LYS A 41 3.20 -1.16 -4.98
C LYS A 41 4.27 -1.38 -3.92
N ALA A 42 5.50 -1.53 -4.36
CA ALA A 42 6.62 -1.89 -3.49
C ALA A 42 7.05 -0.73 -2.57
N VAL A 43 7.48 -1.08 -1.37
CA VAL A 43 8.20 -0.17 -0.46
C VAL A 43 9.69 -0.24 -0.79
N PRO A 44 10.29 0.82 -1.38
CA PRO A 44 11.65 0.74 -1.92
C PRO A 44 12.73 0.65 -0.84
N SER A 45 12.46 1.11 0.37
CA SER A 45 13.42 1.05 1.48
C SER A 45 12.71 1.19 2.83
N VAL A 46 13.31 0.60 3.84
CA VAL A 46 12.86 0.67 5.23
C VAL A 46 14.00 1.21 6.10
N GLU A 47 13.67 1.72 7.28
CA GLU A 47 14.65 2.16 8.27
C GLU A 47 14.38 1.52 9.63
N GLN A 48 15.38 1.44 10.50
CA GLN A 48 15.22 1.02 11.88
C GLN A 48 15.14 2.26 12.75
N ALA A 49 14.11 2.35 13.59
CA ALA A 49 13.93 3.49 14.49
C ALA A 49 13.27 3.07 15.80
N GLU A 50 13.51 3.85 16.84
CA GLU A 50 12.84 3.66 18.13
C GLU A 50 11.35 4.01 17.98
N PHE A 51 10.45 3.10 18.38
CA PHE A 51 9.02 3.33 18.34
C PHE A 51 8.60 4.32 19.41
N SER A 52 8.21 5.50 19.00
CA SER A 52 7.61 6.55 19.85
C SER A 52 6.13 6.77 19.59
N GLY A 53 5.63 6.31 18.45
CA GLY A 53 4.24 6.45 18.00
C GLY A 53 4.12 6.20 16.49
N GLY A 54 2.90 6.23 15.98
CA GLY A 54 2.60 6.01 14.57
C GLY A 54 1.68 4.82 14.34
N THR A 55 1.24 4.67 13.09
CA THR A 55 0.38 3.57 12.65
C THR A 55 1.21 2.29 12.51
N LYS A 56 0.66 1.17 12.95
CA LYS A 56 1.35 -0.13 12.93
C LYS A 56 0.77 -1.03 11.85
N PHE A 57 1.62 -1.84 11.24
CA PHE A 57 1.24 -2.75 10.15
C PHE A 57 2.19 -3.95 10.10
N ALA A 58 1.81 -4.96 9.36
CA ALA A 58 2.56 -6.19 9.14
C ALA A 58 2.56 -6.55 7.64
N ASN A 59 3.30 -7.60 7.27
CA ASN A 59 3.21 -8.13 5.91
C ASN A 59 1.78 -8.51 5.53
N GLY A 60 1.40 -8.24 4.29
CA GLY A 60 0.05 -8.41 3.76
C GLY A 60 -0.87 -7.21 3.96
N ASP A 61 -0.45 -6.19 4.70
CA ASP A 61 -1.23 -4.96 4.85
C ASP A 61 -0.99 -4.00 3.67
N THR A 62 -2.01 -3.24 3.34
CA THR A 62 -1.91 -2.06 2.47
C THR A 62 -1.83 -0.81 3.33
N ILE A 63 -0.79 -0.02 3.16
CA ILE A 63 -0.63 1.30 3.81
C ILE A 63 -0.98 2.40 2.82
N MET A 64 -2.05 3.14 3.08
CA MET A 64 -2.56 4.21 2.23
C MET A 64 -2.40 5.55 2.92
N ALA A 65 -1.83 6.54 2.23
CA ALA A 65 -1.81 7.92 2.75
C ALA A 65 -3.24 8.43 2.91
N ARG A 66 -3.49 9.16 4.03
CA ARG A 66 -4.80 9.77 4.30
C ARG A 66 -4.81 11.29 4.19
N ILE A 67 -3.69 11.92 3.88
CA ILE A 67 -3.50 13.38 3.92
C ILE A 67 -3.14 13.93 2.54
N THR A 68 -3.61 15.16 2.27
CA THR A 68 -3.20 16.00 1.13
C THR A 68 -1.71 16.38 1.24
N PRO A 69 -0.92 16.39 0.15
CA PRO A 69 -1.24 15.90 -1.19
C PRO A 69 -0.84 14.43 -1.41
N CYS A 70 -0.49 13.70 -0.35
CA CYS A 70 0.12 12.37 -0.46
C CYS A 70 -0.82 11.34 -1.11
N LEU A 71 -2.11 11.32 -0.73
CA LEU A 71 -3.08 10.41 -1.35
C LEU A 71 -3.35 10.78 -2.80
N GLU A 72 -3.49 12.05 -3.10
CA GLU A 72 -3.71 12.56 -4.47
C GLU A 72 -2.53 12.24 -5.38
N ASN A 73 -1.33 12.18 -4.82
CA ASN A 73 -0.11 11.75 -5.51
C ASN A 73 0.06 10.21 -5.52
N GLY A 74 -0.96 9.44 -5.14
CA GLY A 74 -0.94 7.99 -5.26
C GLY A 74 -0.02 7.26 -4.27
N LYS A 75 0.29 7.85 -3.10
CA LYS A 75 1.10 7.19 -2.06
C LYS A 75 0.30 6.14 -1.32
N THR A 76 0.31 4.94 -1.89
CA THR A 76 -0.28 3.71 -1.35
C THR A 76 0.67 2.58 -1.67
N ALA A 77 1.03 1.74 -0.70
CA ALA A 77 1.95 0.63 -0.90
C ALA A 77 1.44 -0.65 -0.23
N PHE A 78 1.88 -1.78 -0.76
CA PHE A 78 1.69 -3.10 -0.17
C PHE A 78 2.91 -3.46 0.68
N VAL A 79 2.68 -3.94 1.89
CA VAL A 79 3.76 -4.31 2.82
C VAL A 79 4.08 -5.79 2.65
N ASP A 80 5.25 -6.10 2.10
CA ASP A 80 5.77 -7.45 1.91
C ASP A 80 7.28 -7.56 2.22
N CYS A 81 7.87 -6.47 2.71
CA CYS A 81 9.31 -6.32 2.90
C CYS A 81 9.77 -6.57 4.34
N LEU A 82 8.89 -6.99 5.23
CA LEU A 82 9.19 -7.26 6.64
C LEU A 82 9.63 -8.72 6.83
N ARG A 83 10.25 -9.01 7.97
CA ARG A 83 10.52 -10.39 8.40
C ARG A 83 9.21 -11.09 8.76
N GLU A 84 9.25 -12.40 8.83
CA GLU A 84 8.10 -13.18 9.26
C GLU A 84 7.66 -12.76 10.68
N ASN A 85 6.35 -12.55 10.86
CA ASN A 85 5.73 -12.08 12.11
C ASN A 85 6.24 -10.72 12.65
N GLU A 86 6.99 -9.97 11.86
CA GLU A 86 7.44 -8.62 12.24
C GLU A 86 6.29 -7.62 12.16
N ILE A 87 6.21 -6.75 13.18
CA ILE A 87 5.32 -5.60 13.19
C ILE A 87 6.16 -4.35 12.98
N ALA A 88 5.87 -3.62 11.93
CA ALA A 88 6.48 -2.34 11.62
C ALA A 88 5.56 -1.17 11.99
N PHE A 89 6.10 0.03 11.92
CA PHE A 89 5.32 1.25 12.15
C PHE A 89 5.67 2.34 11.12
N GLY A 90 4.83 3.35 11.05
CA GLY A 90 5.03 4.45 10.13
C GLY A 90 4.27 5.70 10.51
N SER A 91 4.00 6.54 9.51
CA SER A 91 3.30 7.81 9.71
C SER A 91 1.93 7.61 10.36
N THR A 92 1.55 8.51 11.28
CA THR A 92 0.16 8.62 11.77
C THR A 92 -0.84 8.99 10.67
N GLU A 93 -0.34 9.45 9.53
CA GLU A 93 -1.14 9.80 8.35
C GLU A 93 -1.30 8.63 7.38
N PHE A 94 -1.12 7.38 7.84
CA PHE A 94 -1.54 6.18 7.14
C PHE A 94 -2.90 5.68 7.61
N ILE A 95 -3.71 5.18 6.69
CA ILE A 95 -4.77 4.21 6.93
C ILE A 95 -4.20 2.85 6.52
N VAL A 96 -4.29 1.88 7.41
CA VAL A 96 -3.89 0.50 7.13
C VAL A 96 -5.14 -0.30 6.78
N LEU A 97 -5.09 -0.99 5.65
CA LEU A 97 -6.14 -1.88 5.18
C LEU A 97 -5.60 -3.31 5.23
N ARG A 98 -6.29 -4.18 5.94
CA ARG A 98 -5.94 -5.60 6.10
C ARG A 98 -7.03 -6.49 5.55
N ALA A 99 -6.67 -7.44 4.73
CA ALA A 99 -7.58 -8.47 4.26
C ALA A 99 -8.13 -9.31 5.43
N LYS A 100 -9.41 -9.65 5.37
CA LYS A 100 -10.05 -10.55 6.35
C LYS A 100 -9.91 -11.99 5.91
N PRO A 101 -9.40 -12.89 6.78
CA PRO A 101 -9.26 -14.31 6.45
C PRO A 101 -10.58 -14.93 5.97
N GLY A 102 -10.52 -15.62 4.83
CA GLY A 102 -11.70 -16.27 4.23
C GLY A 102 -12.68 -15.34 3.52
N VAL A 103 -12.46 -14.03 3.54
CA VAL A 103 -13.33 -13.01 2.91
C VAL A 103 -12.63 -12.29 1.77
N SER A 104 -11.41 -11.84 2.01
CA SER A 104 -10.67 -11.04 1.03
C SER A 104 -9.21 -11.50 0.89
N ASP A 105 -8.65 -11.28 -0.29
CA ASP A 105 -7.27 -11.53 -0.62
C ASP A 105 -6.41 -10.26 -0.40
N PRO A 106 -5.22 -10.34 0.22
CA PRO A 106 -4.38 -9.18 0.51
C PRO A 106 -3.94 -8.40 -0.74
N GLN A 107 -3.58 -9.08 -1.83
CA GLN A 107 -3.18 -8.44 -3.07
C GLN A 107 -4.38 -7.73 -3.71
N PHE A 108 -5.54 -8.41 -3.71
CA PHE A 108 -6.77 -7.80 -4.23
C PHE A 108 -7.18 -6.55 -3.43
N VAL A 109 -7.03 -6.56 -2.10
CA VAL A 109 -7.28 -5.37 -1.25
C VAL A 109 -6.36 -4.21 -1.66
N TYR A 110 -5.09 -4.47 -1.95
CA TYR A 110 -4.18 -3.44 -2.44
C TYR A 110 -4.66 -2.84 -3.78
N TYR A 111 -4.99 -3.67 -4.77
CA TYR A 111 -5.44 -3.18 -6.07
C TYR A 111 -6.80 -2.48 -5.99
N LEU A 112 -7.68 -2.94 -5.13
CA LEU A 112 -8.94 -2.25 -4.84
C LEU A 112 -8.69 -0.87 -4.23
N ALA A 113 -7.79 -0.77 -3.23
CA ALA A 113 -7.45 0.49 -2.57
C ALA A 113 -6.83 1.53 -3.53
N THR A 114 -6.11 1.06 -4.55
CA THR A 114 -5.49 1.91 -5.59
C THR A 114 -6.42 2.16 -6.78
N SER A 115 -7.54 1.44 -6.89
CA SER A 115 -8.51 1.62 -7.97
C SER A 115 -9.13 3.02 -7.96
N PRO A 116 -9.52 3.54 -9.14
CA PRO A 116 -10.21 4.83 -9.22
C PRO A 116 -11.48 4.88 -8.37
N GLU A 117 -12.23 3.78 -8.28
CA GLU A 117 -13.49 3.69 -7.51
C GLU A 117 -13.25 3.94 -6.02
N PHE A 118 -12.31 3.25 -5.41
CA PHE A 118 -12.00 3.42 -3.98
C PHE A 118 -11.25 4.73 -3.71
N ARG A 119 -10.19 4.99 -4.48
CA ARG A 119 -9.33 6.14 -4.28
C ARG A 119 -10.06 7.48 -4.48
N ASN A 120 -10.94 7.60 -5.49
CA ASN A 120 -11.70 8.82 -5.71
C ASN A 120 -12.69 9.11 -4.58
N VAL A 121 -13.30 8.07 -3.99
CA VAL A 121 -14.15 8.24 -2.81
C VAL A 121 -13.32 8.71 -1.63
N ALA A 122 -12.13 8.13 -1.41
CA ALA A 122 -11.21 8.57 -0.37
C ALA A 122 -10.85 10.05 -0.51
N ILE A 123 -10.44 10.49 -1.72
CA ILE A 123 -10.09 11.88 -2.01
C ILE A 123 -11.30 12.81 -1.80
N LYS A 124 -12.48 12.46 -2.33
CA LYS A 124 -13.70 13.26 -2.17
C LYS A 124 -14.18 13.37 -0.73
N SER A 125 -13.82 12.41 0.13
CA SER A 125 -14.17 12.42 1.55
C SER A 125 -13.28 13.33 2.39
N MET A 126 -12.21 13.89 1.82
CA MET A 126 -11.21 14.64 2.56
C MET A 126 -11.77 15.96 3.11
N VAL A 127 -11.55 16.20 4.39
CA VAL A 127 -11.93 17.45 5.07
C VAL A 127 -10.75 18.03 5.85
N GLY A 128 -10.77 19.34 6.08
CA GLY A 128 -9.74 20.07 6.80
C GLY A 128 -9.37 21.38 6.12
N SER A 129 -8.39 22.07 6.67
CA SER A 129 -7.87 23.32 6.07
C SER A 129 -7.10 23.02 4.79
N SER A 130 -7.01 24.01 3.89
CA SER A 130 -6.26 23.90 2.64
C SER A 130 -4.84 23.36 2.88
N GLY A 131 -4.45 22.35 2.10
CA GLY A 131 -3.14 21.69 2.19
C GLY A 131 -2.96 20.70 3.36
N ARG A 132 -3.98 20.52 4.22
CA ARG A 132 -3.97 19.56 5.35
C ARG A 132 -5.28 18.79 5.50
N GLN A 133 -5.93 18.51 4.39
CA GLN A 133 -7.15 17.72 4.39
C GLN A 133 -6.85 16.25 4.64
N ARG A 134 -7.76 15.56 5.32
CA ARG A 134 -7.64 14.14 5.68
C ARG A 134 -8.88 13.36 5.30
N VAL A 135 -8.66 12.17 4.80
CA VAL A 135 -9.70 11.19 4.50
C VAL A 135 -10.57 10.94 5.72
N GLN A 136 -11.87 10.95 5.51
CA GLN A 136 -12.85 10.54 6.51
C GLN A 136 -12.99 9.03 6.48
N GLN A 137 -12.28 8.32 7.36
CA GLN A 137 -12.27 6.86 7.43
C GLN A 137 -13.68 6.24 7.50
N PRO A 138 -14.64 6.79 8.28
CA PRO A 138 -16.01 6.25 8.30
C PRO A 138 -16.72 6.26 6.93
N VAL A 139 -16.34 7.16 6.02
CA VAL A 139 -16.87 7.18 4.65
C VAL A 139 -16.38 5.95 3.89
N LEU A 140 -15.09 5.60 4.04
CA LEU A 140 -14.52 4.39 3.42
C LEU A 140 -15.06 3.11 4.04
N GLU A 141 -15.20 3.05 5.36
CA GLU A 141 -15.73 1.89 6.07
C GLU A 141 -17.17 1.53 5.63
N ASN A 142 -17.98 2.56 5.30
CA ASN A 142 -19.34 2.39 4.85
C ASN A 142 -19.50 2.35 3.32
N LEU A 143 -18.40 2.40 2.57
CA LEU A 143 -18.45 2.31 1.11
C LEU A 143 -18.96 0.93 0.68
N GLU A 144 -19.94 0.90 -0.22
CA GLU A 144 -20.38 -0.31 -0.89
C GLU A 144 -19.41 -0.66 -2.02
N LEU A 145 -18.86 -1.86 -1.96
CA LEU A 145 -17.91 -2.41 -2.91
C LEU A 145 -18.56 -3.55 -3.69
N THR A 146 -18.38 -3.56 -5.00
CA THR A 146 -18.75 -4.71 -5.83
C THR A 146 -17.51 -5.55 -6.07
N VAL A 147 -17.46 -6.74 -5.47
CA VAL A 147 -16.27 -7.61 -5.44
C VAL A 147 -16.59 -9.03 -5.86
N PRO A 148 -15.65 -9.76 -6.48
CA PRO A 148 -15.81 -11.18 -6.80
C PRO A 148 -15.65 -12.05 -5.54
N LYS A 149 -15.97 -13.35 -5.66
CA LYS A 149 -15.69 -14.35 -4.61
C LYS A 149 -14.18 -14.54 -4.42
N LEU A 150 -13.76 -14.94 -3.22
CA LEU A 150 -12.36 -15.07 -2.81
C LEU A 150 -11.46 -15.79 -3.83
N PRO A 151 -11.81 -16.96 -4.41
CA PRO A 151 -10.93 -17.62 -5.39
C PRO A 151 -10.68 -16.81 -6.68
N GLU A 152 -11.57 -15.89 -7.00
CA GLU A 152 -11.39 -15.00 -8.15
C GLU A 152 -10.58 -13.75 -7.75
N GLN A 153 -10.75 -13.25 -6.51
CA GLN A 153 -9.89 -12.20 -5.96
C GLN A 153 -8.43 -12.63 -5.96
N GLU A 154 -8.13 -13.86 -5.49
CA GLU A 154 -6.79 -14.45 -5.49
C GLU A 154 -6.18 -14.48 -6.89
N LYS A 155 -6.95 -14.90 -7.91
CA LYS A 155 -6.49 -14.92 -9.30
C LYS A 155 -6.21 -13.52 -9.84
N ILE A 156 -7.11 -12.57 -9.58
CA ILE A 156 -6.95 -11.18 -10.02
C ILE A 156 -5.76 -10.55 -9.30
N GLY A 157 -5.69 -10.71 -7.97
CA GLY A 157 -4.60 -10.17 -7.16
C GLY A 157 -3.23 -10.71 -7.59
N HIS A 158 -3.13 -12.02 -7.79
CA HIS A 158 -1.90 -12.66 -8.27
C HIS A 158 -1.50 -12.17 -9.67
N PHE A 159 -2.44 -12.17 -10.62
CA PHE A 159 -2.15 -11.70 -11.97
C PHE A 159 -1.64 -10.25 -12.01
N LEU A 160 -2.27 -9.35 -11.25
CA LEU A 160 -1.84 -7.96 -11.18
C LEU A 160 -0.49 -7.83 -10.46
N ALA A 161 -0.24 -8.67 -9.44
CA ALA A 161 1.05 -8.71 -8.74
C ALA A 161 2.19 -9.14 -9.68
N GLU A 162 1.98 -10.14 -10.54
CA GLU A 162 2.97 -10.56 -11.55
C GLU A 162 3.31 -9.41 -12.54
N LEU A 163 2.32 -8.58 -12.88
CA LEU A 163 2.58 -7.39 -13.72
C LEU A 163 3.45 -6.35 -13.00
N ASP A 164 3.17 -6.06 -11.72
CA ASP A 164 3.99 -5.15 -10.92
C ASP A 164 5.41 -5.69 -10.73
N ASP A 165 5.56 -7.00 -10.48
CA ASP A 165 6.87 -7.66 -10.38
C ASP A 165 7.65 -7.54 -11.70
N LYS A 166 6.97 -7.66 -12.85
CA LYS A 166 7.58 -7.48 -14.17
C LYS A 166 8.03 -6.04 -14.40
N ILE A 167 7.22 -5.06 -13.98
CA ILE A 167 7.57 -3.64 -14.05
C ILE A 167 8.82 -3.38 -13.19
N ALA A 168 8.81 -3.83 -11.94
CA ALA A 168 9.94 -3.64 -11.02
C ALA A 168 11.23 -4.34 -11.52
N LEU A 169 11.10 -5.50 -12.17
CA LEU A 169 12.23 -6.18 -12.81
C LEU A 169 12.79 -5.36 -13.96
N ASN A 170 11.93 -4.85 -14.84
CA ASN A 170 12.34 -4.03 -15.98
C ASN A 170 13.04 -2.73 -15.53
N GLU A 171 12.54 -2.07 -14.49
CA GLU A 171 13.19 -0.89 -13.90
C GLU A 171 14.62 -1.22 -13.45
N ARG A 172 14.81 -2.33 -12.69
CA ARG A 172 16.14 -2.78 -12.26
C ARG A 172 17.09 -3.12 -13.43
N VAL A 173 16.56 -3.72 -14.49
CA VAL A 173 17.33 -4.00 -15.71
C VAL A 173 17.76 -2.69 -16.38
N ASN A 174 16.87 -1.71 -16.50
CA ASN A 174 17.18 -0.42 -17.10
C ASN A 174 18.23 0.34 -16.27
N ASP A 175 18.11 0.39 -14.94
CA ASP A 175 19.08 1.01 -14.05
C ASP A 175 20.47 0.36 -14.20
N ASN A 176 20.52 -0.98 -14.31
CA ASN A 176 21.78 -1.70 -14.51
C ASN A 176 22.40 -1.40 -15.86
N LEU A 177 21.61 -1.39 -16.94
CA LEU A 177 22.09 -1.06 -18.29
C LEU A 177 22.61 0.39 -18.36
N GLU A 178 21.93 1.31 -17.71
CA GLU A 178 22.37 2.70 -17.62
C GLU A 178 23.72 2.82 -16.89
N GLN A 179 23.88 2.15 -15.74
CA GLN A 179 25.14 2.12 -15.00
C GLN A 179 26.29 1.52 -15.84
N GLN A 180 26.02 0.44 -16.58
CA GLN A 180 27.01 -0.16 -17.49
C GLN A 180 27.40 0.80 -18.62
N ALA A 181 26.42 1.45 -19.24
CA ALA A 181 26.69 2.44 -20.30
C ALA A 181 27.51 3.61 -19.78
N GLN A 182 27.19 4.12 -18.59
CA GLN A 182 27.95 5.19 -17.95
C GLN A 182 29.40 4.76 -17.63
N ALA A 183 29.61 3.53 -17.16
CA ALA A 183 30.92 2.99 -16.86
C ALA A 183 31.79 2.88 -18.14
N ILE A 184 31.23 2.33 -19.23
CA ILE A 184 31.90 2.20 -20.53
C ILE A 184 32.22 3.60 -21.08
N PHE A 185 31.29 4.54 -21.02
CA PHE A 185 31.51 5.91 -21.51
C PHE A 185 32.66 6.57 -20.75
N LYS A 186 32.66 6.43 -19.42
CA LYS A 186 33.75 6.99 -18.58
C LYS A 186 35.12 6.38 -18.91
N GLU A 187 35.19 5.08 -19.13
CA GLU A 187 36.43 4.39 -19.46
C GLU A 187 36.99 4.78 -20.84
N TRP A 188 36.12 5.04 -21.82
CA TRP A 188 36.52 5.28 -23.20
C TRP A 188 36.70 6.76 -23.54
N PHE A 189 36.10 7.68 -22.80
CA PHE A 189 36.01 9.09 -23.17
C PHE A 189 36.48 10.08 -22.08
N ILE A 190 36.75 9.63 -20.87
CA ILE A 190 37.22 10.44 -19.75
C ILE A 190 38.50 9.84 -19.14
#